data_494e42d789fe5cda8c0690c4b16fa6d2
#
_entry.id   494e42d789fe5cda8c0690c4b16fa6d2
#
_cell.length_a   1.000
_cell.length_b   1.000
_cell.length_c   1.000
_cell.angle_alpha   90.00
_cell.angle_beta   90.00
_cell.angle_gamma   90.00
#
_symmetry.space_group_name_H-M   'P 1'
#
loop_
_entity.id
_entity.type
_entity.pdbx_description
1 polymer ?
#
loop_
_entity_poly.entity_id
_entity_poly.type
_entity_poly.pdbx_seq_one_letter_code
_entity_poly.pdbx_strand_id
1 'polypeptide(L)'
;MTTCLQSGIGLPDIVSIEGEQMAKFGEKFPGKFEDFTDMINPDDYFPIKISECTVDGKIIAYPWDSGPCGMFYRSDLFEEAGIKAEDIVTWDDFIEAGKVLKEKTGVNMLCMAESRNDTTYRLLMMEGGGFYFDKDGNTQVDSDVSIQAMETCKKMYDAGITFNNSSWDDMVAGMGADKFACIADAVWMVGSIKEAAPDQSGKWAVMELPRFQADKEAQGASNGGSVLAVPSASKSTEASKAFVKFVMENVDANVEGFQNYGLYPSYLKALESDVFKEGDEFFGGQQIFDLFTEVGKTVPQVNYTSNFAEALEMSKNSMANILLNDEDPAEVLKAEQEEMKAKFGK
;
A
#
# COMPACT_ATOMS: atom_id res chain seq x y z
N MET A 1 -4.80 6.27 21.50
CA MET A 1 -3.37 6.65 21.42
C MET A 1 -3.14 8.11 21.82
N THR A 2 -3.65 9.11 21.08
CA THR A 2 -3.40 10.56 21.28
C THR A 2 -3.59 11.01 22.73
N THR A 3 -4.71 10.70 23.37
CA THR A 3 -5.00 11.07 24.78
C THR A 3 -3.99 10.47 25.75
N CYS A 4 -3.58 9.22 25.51
CA CYS A 4 -2.58 8.54 26.35
C CYS A 4 -1.17 9.15 26.20
N LEU A 5 -0.79 9.53 24.96
CA LEU A 5 0.48 10.22 24.70
C LEU A 5 0.51 11.62 25.34
N GLN A 6 -0.61 12.35 25.33
CA GLN A 6 -0.73 13.65 25.98
C GLN A 6 -0.61 13.55 27.50
N SER A 7 -1.35 12.63 28.10
CA SER A 7 -1.41 12.48 29.56
C SER A 7 -0.27 11.67 30.14
N GLY A 8 0.39 10.83 29.37
CA GLY A 8 1.35 9.83 29.84
C GLY A 8 0.72 8.69 30.65
N ILE A 9 -0.62 8.56 30.61
CA ILE A 9 -1.36 7.56 31.40
C ILE A 9 -2.04 6.56 30.47
N GLY A 10 -1.98 5.28 30.82
CA GLY A 10 -2.66 4.20 30.10
C GLY A 10 -1.94 3.76 28.82
N LEU A 11 -0.69 4.17 28.61
CA LEU A 11 0.14 3.62 27.55
C LEU A 11 0.65 2.23 27.93
N PRO A 12 0.57 1.24 27.03
CA PRO A 12 1.28 -0.02 27.22
C PRO A 12 2.80 0.18 27.04
N ASP A 13 3.58 -0.83 27.36
CA ASP A 13 5.03 -0.79 27.19
C ASP A 13 5.47 -0.86 25.72
N ILE A 14 4.65 -1.49 24.87
CA ILE A 14 4.86 -1.58 23.41
C ILE A 14 3.52 -1.30 22.73
N VAL A 15 3.54 -0.55 21.62
CA VAL A 15 2.36 -0.24 20.81
C VAL A 15 2.61 -0.62 19.36
N SER A 16 1.60 -1.23 18.72
CA SER A 16 1.53 -1.36 17.28
C SER A 16 0.88 -0.12 16.68
N ILE A 17 1.48 0.42 15.63
CA ILE A 17 1.01 1.61 14.90
C ILE A 17 1.10 1.30 13.41
N GLU A 18 0.09 1.70 12.63
CA GLU A 18 0.20 1.72 11.18
C GLU A 18 1.39 2.59 10.77
N GLY A 19 2.28 2.09 9.90
CA GLY A 19 3.52 2.76 9.53
C GLY A 19 3.29 4.21 9.06
N GLU A 20 2.30 4.40 8.21
CA GLU A 20 1.90 5.71 7.68
C GLU A 20 1.45 6.73 8.75
N GLN A 21 1.06 6.26 9.96
CA GLN A 21 0.65 7.12 11.07
C GLN A 21 1.81 7.48 12.01
N MET A 22 2.97 6.84 11.85
CA MET A 22 4.09 7.03 12.79
C MET A 22 4.63 8.46 12.75
N ALA A 23 4.75 9.05 11.56
CA ALA A 23 5.15 10.45 11.39
C ALA A 23 4.22 11.41 12.16
N LYS A 24 2.91 11.21 12.09
CA LYS A 24 1.91 12.00 12.84
C LYS A 24 2.15 11.95 14.35
N PHE A 25 2.41 10.77 14.89
CA PHE A 25 2.64 10.64 16.33
C PHE A 25 4.01 11.16 16.74
N GLY A 26 5.06 10.92 15.94
CA GLY A 26 6.40 11.42 16.21
C GLY A 26 6.50 12.93 16.20
N GLU A 27 5.93 13.58 15.16
CA GLU A 27 5.94 15.05 15.02
C GLU A 27 5.05 15.75 16.06
N LYS A 28 3.84 15.23 16.33
CA LYS A 28 2.91 15.83 17.32
C LYS A 28 3.31 15.59 18.76
N PHE A 29 4.10 14.57 19.02
CA PHE A 29 4.53 14.16 20.36
C PHE A 29 6.05 13.90 20.41
N PRO A 30 6.89 14.91 20.14
CA PRO A 30 8.34 14.75 20.10
C PRO A 30 8.87 14.20 21.43
N GLY A 31 9.77 13.20 21.33
CA GLY A 31 10.37 12.56 22.50
C GLY A 31 9.46 11.63 23.29
N LYS A 32 8.27 11.28 22.77
CA LYS A 32 7.36 10.34 23.43
C LYS A 32 7.56 8.89 23.02
N PHE A 33 8.47 8.62 22.11
CA PHE A 33 8.88 7.29 21.69
C PHE A 33 10.39 7.12 21.85
N GLU A 34 10.81 5.90 22.12
CA GLU A 34 12.21 5.54 22.24
C GLU A 34 12.92 5.57 20.89
N ASP A 35 14.20 5.90 20.94
CA ASP A 35 15.09 5.95 19.79
C ASP A 35 15.73 4.58 19.56
N PHE A 36 15.61 4.05 18.34
CA PHE A 36 16.18 2.78 17.89
C PHE A 36 17.29 2.96 16.84
N THR A 37 17.70 4.19 16.54
CA THR A 37 18.63 4.51 15.46
C THR A 37 19.92 3.68 15.53
N ASP A 38 20.50 3.53 16.73
CA ASP A 38 21.72 2.74 16.93
C ASP A 38 21.48 1.22 17.01
N MET A 39 20.22 0.78 16.97
CA MET A 39 19.84 -0.62 17.12
C MET A 39 19.45 -1.29 15.83
N ILE A 40 19.04 -0.52 14.82
CA ILE A 40 18.53 -0.99 13.54
C ILE A 40 19.59 -0.75 12.46
N ASN A 41 19.90 -1.80 11.67
CA ASN A 41 20.61 -1.62 10.42
C ASN A 41 19.57 -1.38 9.31
N PRO A 42 19.51 -0.17 8.71
CA PRO A 42 18.50 0.14 7.68
C PRO A 42 18.54 -0.78 6.45
N ASP A 43 19.72 -1.29 6.11
CA ASP A 43 19.91 -2.18 4.95
C ASP A 43 19.27 -3.57 5.14
N ASP A 44 18.86 -3.92 6.36
CA ASP A 44 18.19 -5.18 6.66
C ASP A 44 16.65 -5.10 6.43
N TYR A 45 16.13 -3.97 5.98
CA TYR A 45 14.69 -3.70 5.82
C TYR A 45 14.35 -3.08 4.48
N PHE A 46 13.10 -3.18 4.06
CA PHE A 46 12.62 -2.41 2.89
C PHE A 46 12.79 -0.91 3.13
N PRO A 47 13.29 -0.15 2.14
CA PRO A 47 13.58 1.28 2.29
C PRO A 47 12.36 2.11 2.75
N ILE A 48 11.17 1.79 2.25
CA ILE A 48 9.92 2.44 2.65
C ILE A 48 9.65 2.30 4.16
N LYS A 49 9.92 1.13 4.74
CA LYS A 49 9.65 0.86 6.16
C LYS A 49 10.60 1.64 7.08
N ILE A 50 11.82 1.87 6.64
CA ILE A 50 12.75 2.74 7.36
C ILE A 50 12.27 4.19 7.31
N SER A 51 11.78 4.67 6.16
CA SER A 51 11.22 6.04 6.08
C SER A 51 9.98 6.21 6.97
N GLU A 52 9.08 5.23 7.04
CA GLU A 52 7.92 5.24 7.94
C GLU A 52 8.30 5.33 9.42
N CYS A 53 9.40 4.68 9.82
CA CYS A 53 9.88 4.68 11.20
C CYS A 53 10.71 5.92 11.56
N THR A 54 11.10 6.75 10.58
CA THR A 54 12.05 7.86 10.77
C THR A 54 11.31 9.19 10.91
N VAL A 55 11.53 9.87 12.02
CA VAL A 55 11.03 11.23 12.28
C VAL A 55 12.19 12.09 12.79
N ASP A 56 12.39 13.27 12.19
CA ASP A 56 13.49 14.18 12.51
C ASP A 56 14.88 13.50 12.51
N GLY A 57 15.11 12.57 11.56
CA GLY A 57 16.37 11.84 11.41
C GLY A 57 16.61 10.74 12.46
N LYS A 58 15.62 10.40 13.27
CA LYS A 58 15.67 9.32 14.26
C LYS A 58 14.69 8.22 13.91
N ILE A 59 15.11 6.97 14.08
CA ILE A 59 14.23 5.81 13.95
C ILE A 59 13.53 5.62 15.30
N ILE A 60 12.24 5.96 15.37
CA ILE A 60 11.45 5.97 16.61
C ILE A 60 10.45 4.81 16.73
N ALA A 61 10.52 3.87 15.80
CA ALA A 61 9.76 2.63 15.84
C ALA A 61 10.57 1.52 15.14
N TYR A 62 10.22 0.28 15.41
CA TYR A 62 10.80 -0.89 14.77
C TYR A 62 9.92 -1.34 13.60
N PRO A 63 10.44 -1.52 12.36
CA PRO A 63 9.67 -2.07 11.26
C PRO A 63 9.14 -3.48 11.61
N TRP A 64 7.87 -3.73 11.35
CA TRP A 64 7.24 -5.03 11.63
C TRP A 64 6.85 -5.73 10.34
N ASP A 65 5.65 -5.45 9.81
CA ASP A 65 5.19 -6.02 8.56
C ASP A 65 5.17 -4.97 7.43
N SER A 66 5.15 -5.44 6.20
CA SER A 66 5.22 -4.63 4.99
C SER A 66 4.05 -4.90 4.06
N GLY A 67 3.71 -3.91 3.25
CA GLY A 67 2.64 -3.98 2.28
C GLY A 67 3.08 -3.72 0.83
N PRO A 68 4.09 -4.44 0.27
CA PRO A 68 4.39 -4.32 -1.16
C PRO A 68 3.15 -4.68 -1.98
N CYS A 69 2.86 -3.89 -3.03
CA CYS A 69 1.65 -4.00 -3.82
C CYS A 69 1.88 -4.70 -5.15
N GLY A 70 0.86 -5.44 -5.58
CA GLY A 70 0.79 -6.08 -6.88
C GLY A 70 -0.62 -6.01 -7.45
N MET A 71 -0.79 -6.48 -8.66
CA MET A 71 -2.07 -6.66 -9.29
C MET A 71 -2.49 -8.13 -9.15
N PHE A 72 -3.40 -8.40 -8.22
CA PHE A 72 -4.08 -9.69 -8.15
C PHE A 72 -5.08 -9.79 -9.29
N TYR A 73 -5.06 -10.89 -10.04
CA TYR A 73 -5.98 -11.06 -11.16
C TYR A 73 -6.54 -12.47 -11.29
N ARG A 74 -7.73 -12.58 -11.86
CA ARG A 74 -8.41 -13.83 -12.20
C ARG A 74 -7.85 -14.38 -13.51
N SER A 75 -6.92 -15.33 -13.40
CA SER A 75 -6.27 -15.97 -14.53
C SER A 75 -7.23 -16.71 -15.45
N ASP A 76 -8.28 -17.33 -14.88
CA ASP A 76 -9.34 -17.99 -15.65
C ASP A 76 -10.17 -17.02 -16.49
N LEU A 77 -10.50 -15.82 -15.99
CA LEU A 77 -11.21 -14.80 -16.73
C LEU A 77 -10.32 -14.18 -17.82
N PHE A 78 -9.02 -14.03 -17.56
CA PHE A 78 -8.05 -13.59 -18.56
C PHE A 78 -7.94 -14.61 -19.69
N GLU A 79 -7.87 -15.91 -19.38
CA GLU A 79 -7.85 -16.99 -20.36
C GLU A 79 -9.14 -16.99 -21.20
N GLU A 80 -10.31 -16.89 -20.58
CA GLU A 80 -11.61 -16.79 -21.27
C GLU A 80 -11.65 -15.59 -22.22
N ALA A 81 -11.11 -14.45 -21.80
CA ALA A 81 -11.02 -13.26 -22.62
C ALA A 81 -9.89 -13.32 -23.68
N GLY A 82 -8.98 -14.29 -23.61
CA GLY A 82 -7.80 -14.40 -24.46
C GLY A 82 -6.77 -13.31 -24.18
N ILE A 83 -6.68 -12.86 -22.93
CA ILE A 83 -5.73 -11.88 -22.44
C ILE A 83 -4.56 -12.63 -21.81
N LYS A 84 -3.33 -12.16 -22.06
CA LYS A 84 -2.13 -12.63 -21.42
C LYS A 84 -1.62 -11.56 -20.48
N ALA A 85 -1.35 -11.91 -19.23
CA ALA A 85 -0.88 -10.97 -18.22
C ALA A 85 0.49 -10.35 -18.60
N GLU A 86 1.35 -11.14 -19.27
CA GLU A 86 2.65 -10.68 -19.76
C GLU A 86 2.60 -9.62 -20.85
N ASP A 87 1.46 -9.46 -21.53
CA ASP A 87 1.25 -8.43 -22.55
C ASP A 87 0.79 -7.08 -21.93
N ILE A 88 0.43 -7.08 -20.63
CA ILE A 88 0.03 -5.88 -19.91
C ILE A 88 1.25 -5.28 -19.22
N VAL A 89 1.91 -4.35 -19.89
CA VAL A 89 3.11 -3.67 -19.39
C VAL A 89 2.78 -2.27 -18.87
N THR A 90 1.85 -1.59 -19.54
CA THR A 90 1.46 -0.22 -19.21
C THR A 90 0.01 -0.13 -18.74
N TRP A 91 -0.33 0.97 -18.07
CA TRP A 91 -1.71 1.26 -17.69
C TRP A 91 -2.63 1.41 -18.92
N ASP A 92 -2.11 1.88 -20.05
CA ASP A 92 -2.88 1.93 -21.30
C ASP A 92 -3.15 0.51 -21.82
N ASP A 93 -2.18 -0.42 -21.75
CA ASP A 93 -2.40 -1.85 -22.07
C ASP A 93 -3.47 -2.45 -21.15
N PHE A 94 -3.41 -2.12 -19.85
CA PHE A 94 -4.38 -2.59 -18.86
C PHE A 94 -5.81 -2.11 -19.19
N ILE A 95 -5.96 -0.85 -19.61
CA ILE A 95 -7.26 -0.29 -19.98
C ILE A 95 -7.81 -1.00 -21.23
N GLU A 96 -6.98 -1.21 -22.25
CA GLU A 96 -7.40 -1.92 -23.46
C GLU A 96 -7.76 -3.39 -23.17
N ALA A 97 -6.94 -4.09 -22.36
CA ALA A 97 -7.28 -5.43 -21.89
C ALA A 97 -8.60 -5.45 -21.11
N GLY A 98 -8.85 -4.44 -20.29
CA GLY A 98 -10.09 -4.31 -19.52
C GLY A 98 -11.34 -4.15 -20.39
N LYS A 99 -11.25 -3.40 -21.47
CA LYS A 99 -12.35 -3.29 -22.45
C LYS A 99 -12.65 -4.65 -23.10
N VAL A 100 -11.60 -5.38 -23.50
CA VAL A 100 -11.73 -6.72 -24.11
C VAL A 100 -12.33 -7.71 -23.10
N LEU A 101 -11.85 -7.72 -21.85
CA LEU A 101 -12.38 -8.58 -20.79
C LEU A 101 -13.86 -8.32 -20.57
N LYS A 102 -14.24 -7.06 -20.42
CA LYS A 102 -15.63 -6.69 -20.19
C LYS A 102 -16.55 -7.05 -21.36
N GLU A 103 -16.10 -6.83 -22.61
CA GLU A 103 -16.85 -7.21 -23.80
C GLU A 103 -17.11 -8.72 -23.86
N LYS A 104 -16.12 -9.55 -23.54
CA LYS A 104 -16.20 -11.00 -23.67
C LYS A 104 -16.88 -11.69 -22.50
N THR A 105 -16.63 -11.23 -21.28
CA THR A 105 -17.09 -11.91 -20.04
C THR A 105 -18.22 -11.17 -19.33
N GLY A 106 -18.40 -9.87 -19.58
CA GLY A 106 -19.30 -9.00 -18.82
C GLY A 106 -18.76 -8.57 -17.47
N VAL A 107 -17.56 -9.04 -17.07
CA VAL A 107 -16.92 -8.75 -15.79
C VAL A 107 -16.12 -7.45 -15.88
N ASN A 108 -16.10 -6.64 -14.81
CA ASN A 108 -15.25 -5.45 -14.76
C ASN A 108 -13.77 -5.83 -14.59
N MET A 109 -12.87 -5.01 -15.14
CA MET A 109 -11.43 -5.26 -15.02
C MET A 109 -10.92 -5.03 -13.62
N LEU A 110 -11.23 -3.88 -13.01
CA LEU A 110 -10.62 -3.43 -11.75
C LEU A 110 -11.66 -3.13 -10.67
N CYS A 111 -11.41 -3.62 -9.46
CA CYS A 111 -12.06 -3.14 -8.24
C CYS A 111 -11.40 -1.82 -7.82
N MET A 112 -12.12 -0.70 -7.95
CA MET A 112 -11.62 0.64 -7.63
C MET A 112 -12.67 1.42 -6.87
N ALA A 113 -12.29 2.02 -5.73
CA ALA A 113 -13.18 2.92 -5.01
C ALA A 113 -13.34 4.24 -5.77
N GLU A 114 -14.55 4.76 -5.85
CA GLU A 114 -14.86 6.06 -6.48
C GLU A 114 -14.79 7.21 -5.47
N SER A 115 -15.08 6.93 -4.19
CA SER A 115 -15.17 7.96 -3.14
C SER A 115 -14.83 7.47 -1.73
N ARG A 116 -14.62 6.15 -1.53
CA ARG A 116 -14.32 5.58 -0.21
C ARG A 116 -12.88 5.83 0.23
N ASN A 117 -11.96 5.67 -0.68
CA ASN A 117 -10.52 5.89 -0.48
C ASN A 117 -9.88 6.28 -1.82
N ASP A 118 -8.62 6.64 -1.76
CA ASP A 118 -7.79 6.99 -2.91
C ASP A 118 -6.73 5.93 -3.25
N THR A 119 -6.90 4.70 -2.78
CA THR A 119 -5.86 3.66 -2.85
C THR A 119 -5.32 3.49 -4.27
N THR A 120 -6.19 3.32 -5.28
CA THR A 120 -5.73 3.15 -6.66
C THR A 120 -4.89 4.35 -7.12
N TYR A 121 -5.37 5.59 -6.92
CA TYR A 121 -4.62 6.80 -7.26
C TYR A 121 -3.25 6.84 -6.57
N ARG A 122 -3.19 6.54 -5.27
CA ARG A 122 -1.96 6.56 -4.49
C ARG A 122 -0.96 5.50 -4.97
N LEU A 123 -1.41 4.30 -5.33
CA LEU A 123 -0.54 3.26 -5.88
C LEU A 123 0.05 3.66 -7.23
N LEU A 124 -0.75 4.23 -8.13
CA LEU A 124 -0.29 4.75 -9.40
C LEU A 124 0.72 5.88 -9.20
N MET A 125 0.43 6.80 -8.29
CA MET A 125 1.33 7.91 -7.97
C MET A 125 2.69 7.41 -7.45
N MET A 126 2.69 6.41 -6.54
CA MET A 126 3.94 5.81 -6.02
C MET A 126 4.70 5.06 -7.11
N GLU A 127 4.02 4.28 -7.96
CA GLU A 127 4.63 3.60 -9.11
C GLU A 127 5.30 4.61 -10.06
N GLY A 128 4.69 5.78 -10.25
CA GLY A 128 5.27 6.89 -11.02
C GLY A 128 6.39 7.66 -10.30
N GLY A 129 6.73 7.32 -9.06
CA GLY A 129 7.76 7.99 -8.25
C GLY A 129 7.28 9.28 -7.58
N GLY A 130 5.98 9.50 -7.45
CA GLY A 130 5.36 10.62 -6.76
C GLY A 130 4.77 10.25 -5.40
N PHE A 131 4.38 11.27 -4.65
CA PHE A 131 3.64 11.16 -3.40
C PHE A 131 3.00 12.50 -3.04
N TYR A 132 2.20 12.57 -1.97
CA TYR A 132 1.54 13.82 -1.52
C TYR A 132 2.53 14.90 -1.09
N PHE A 133 3.66 14.49 -0.52
CA PHE A 133 4.68 15.38 0.02
C PHE A 133 6.05 15.04 -0.54
N ASP A 134 6.85 16.08 -0.80
CA ASP A 134 8.26 15.93 -1.14
C ASP A 134 9.10 15.58 0.11
N LYS A 135 10.40 15.38 -0.08
CA LYS A 135 11.34 15.05 1.01
C LYS A 135 11.43 16.15 2.09
N ASP A 136 11.05 17.37 1.78
CA ASP A 136 11.09 18.54 2.68
C ASP A 136 9.70 18.78 3.34
N GLY A 137 8.71 17.94 3.02
CA GLY A 137 7.35 18.00 3.53
C GLY A 137 6.46 19.05 2.86
N ASN A 138 6.86 19.55 1.69
CA ASN A 138 6.00 20.42 0.88
C ASN A 138 4.99 19.56 0.12
N THR A 139 3.76 20.03 -0.03
CA THR A 139 2.73 19.37 -0.83
C THR A 139 3.07 19.40 -2.32
N GLN A 140 2.79 18.32 -3.04
CA GLN A 140 3.06 18.17 -4.48
C GLN A 140 1.99 17.39 -5.24
N VAL A 141 0.73 17.52 -4.82
CA VAL A 141 -0.40 16.80 -5.45
C VAL A 141 -0.74 17.33 -6.85
N ASP A 142 -0.23 18.48 -7.25
CA ASP A 142 -0.33 19.04 -8.62
C ASP A 142 0.89 18.71 -9.50
N SER A 143 1.74 17.76 -9.08
CA SER A 143 2.87 17.30 -9.90
C SER A 143 2.40 16.54 -11.16
N ASP A 144 3.23 16.52 -12.20
CA ASP A 144 2.92 15.79 -13.44
C ASP A 144 2.56 14.31 -13.18
N VAL A 145 3.25 13.66 -12.24
CA VAL A 145 2.99 12.26 -11.85
C VAL A 145 1.63 12.13 -11.18
N SER A 146 1.29 13.05 -10.27
CA SER A 146 0.00 13.04 -9.57
C SER A 146 -1.16 13.25 -10.55
N ILE A 147 -1.01 14.21 -11.48
CA ILE A 147 -2.00 14.47 -12.53
C ILE A 147 -2.14 13.23 -13.42
N GLN A 148 -1.04 12.65 -13.90
CA GLN A 148 -1.05 11.46 -14.73
C GLN A 148 -1.72 10.25 -14.04
N ALA A 149 -1.45 10.05 -12.74
CA ALA A 149 -2.09 9.01 -11.95
C ALA A 149 -3.62 9.20 -11.87
N MET A 150 -4.07 10.43 -11.61
CA MET A 150 -5.49 10.74 -11.53
C MET A 150 -6.19 10.66 -12.89
N GLU A 151 -5.55 11.15 -13.97
CA GLU A 151 -6.04 10.98 -15.33
C GLU A 151 -6.19 9.49 -15.71
N THR A 152 -5.27 8.64 -15.25
CA THR A 152 -5.35 7.19 -15.49
C THR A 152 -6.52 6.56 -14.73
N CYS A 153 -6.77 6.96 -13.47
CA CYS A 153 -7.98 6.56 -12.75
C CYS A 153 -9.25 6.98 -13.51
N LYS A 154 -9.28 8.23 -13.99
CA LYS A 154 -10.41 8.73 -14.79
C LYS A 154 -10.58 7.95 -16.09
N LYS A 155 -9.51 7.67 -16.83
CA LYS A 155 -9.57 6.85 -18.05
C LYS A 155 -10.16 5.45 -17.80
N MET A 156 -9.77 4.78 -16.70
CA MET A 156 -10.34 3.48 -16.32
C MET A 156 -11.84 3.59 -16.01
N TYR A 157 -12.22 4.63 -15.28
CA TYR A 157 -13.61 4.91 -14.93
C TYR A 157 -14.44 5.20 -16.19
N ASP A 158 -14.00 6.12 -17.06
CA ASP A 158 -14.68 6.51 -18.31
C ASP A 158 -14.78 5.35 -19.31
N ALA A 159 -13.80 4.45 -19.34
CA ALA A 159 -13.85 3.22 -20.11
C ALA A 159 -14.90 2.24 -19.57
N GLY A 160 -15.47 2.49 -18.40
CA GLY A 160 -16.49 1.68 -17.75
C GLY A 160 -15.98 0.29 -17.35
N ILE A 161 -14.68 0.15 -17.11
CA ILE A 161 -14.04 -1.13 -16.73
C ILE A 161 -13.87 -1.31 -15.22
N THR A 162 -14.34 -0.36 -14.42
CA THR A 162 -14.21 -0.37 -12.97
C THR A 162 -15.46 -0.92 -12.27
N PHE A 163 -15.27 -1.58 -11.16
CA PHE A 163 -16.30 -1.95 -10.19
C PHE A 163 -16.14 -1.06 -8.96
N ASN A 164 -17.19 -0.31 -8.60
CA ASN A 164 -17.11 0.58 -7.45
C ASN A 164 -17.03 -0.20 -6.13
N ASN A 165 -15.95 0.02 -5.42
CA ASN A 165 -15.70 -0.51 -4.09
C ASN A 165 -16.19 0.50 -3.04
N SER A 166 -17.51 0.53 -2.78
CA SER A 166 -18.11 1.49 -1.85
C SER A 166 -17.88 1.14 -0.36
N SER A 167 -17.58 -0.14 -0.07
CA SER A 167 -17.24 -0.64 1.26
C SER A 167 -16.37 -1.90 1.16
N TRP A 168 -15.77 -2.29 2.29
CA TRP A 168 -15.07 -3.58 2.38
C TRP A 168 -16.00 -4.75 2.07
N ASP A 169 -17.22 -4.72 2.62
CA ASP A 169 -18.20 -5.78 2.42
C ASP A 169 -18.65 -5.87 0.95
N ASP A 170 -18.77 -4.74 0.24
CA ASP A 170 -19.05 -4.72 -1.20
C ASP A 170 -17.92 -5.34 -2.02
N MET A 171 -16.67 -5.06 -1.65
CA MET A 171 -15.52 -5.65 -2.31
C MET A 171 -15.50 -7.18 -2.11
N VAL A 172 -15.68 -7.65 -0.88
CA VAL A 172 -15.74 -9.08 -0.54
C VAL A 172 -16.89 -9.78 -1.27
N ALA A 173 -18.08 -9.19 -1.25
CA ALA A 173 -19.24 -9.72 -1.96
C ALA A 173 -19.05 -9.72 -3.48
N GLY A 174 -18.46 -8.65 -4.02
CA GLY A 174 -18.14 -8.51 -5.44
C GLY A 174 -17.13 -9.55 -5.92
N MET A 175 -16.12 -9.86 -5.11
CA MET A 175 -15.12 -10.89 -5.37
C MET A 175 -15.78 -12.28 -5.47
N GLY A 176 -16.55 -12.66 -4.47
CA GLY A 176 -17.27 -13.96 -4.45
C GLY A 176 -18.31 -14.08 -5.58
N ALA A 177 -18.81 -12.96 -6.11
CA ALA A 177 -19.82 -12.91 -7.18
C ALA A 177 -19.24 -12.61 -8.58
N ASP A 178 -17.94 -12.74 -8.77
CA ASP A 178 -17.22 -12.51 -10.04
C ASP A 178 -17.53 -11.13 -10.70
N LYS A 179 -17.62 -10.07 -9.89
CA LYS A 179 -17.95 -8.72 -10.39
C LYS A 179 -16.77 -8.00 -11.02
N PHE A 180 -15.57 -8.40 -10.68
CA PHE A 180 -14.32 -7.83 -11.19
C PHE A 180 -13.22 -8.90 -11.26
N ALA A 181 -12.27 -8.67 -12.14
CA ALA A 181 -11.17 -9.60 -12.38
C ALA A 181 -9.89 -9.22 -11.64
N CYS A 182 -9.67 -7.95 -11.31
CA CYS A 182 -8.41 -7.47 -10.72
C CYS A 182 -8.62 -6.65 -9.45
N ILE A 183 -7.62 -6.75 -8.54
CA ILE A 183 -7.45 -5.91 -7.36
C ILE A 183 -6.01 -5.43 -7.31
N ALA A 184 -5.79 -4.12 -7.35
CA ALA A 184 -4.47 -3.52 -7.09
C ALA A 184 -4.36 -3.22 -5.59
N ASP A 185 -3.59 -4.03 -4.87
CA ASP A 185 -3.40 -3.84 -3.43
C ASP A 185 -2.18 -4.62 -2.91
N ALA A 186 -1.92 -4.52 -1.62
CA ALA A 186 -0.76 -5.10 -0.98
C ALA A 186 -0.88 -6.60 -0.71
N VAL A 187 0.28 -7.21 -0.42
CA VAL A 187 0.45 -8.65 -0.16
C VAL A 187 -0.49 -9.22 0.91
N TRP A 188 -0.93 -8.43 1.89
CA TRP A 188 -1.90 -8.86 2.91
C TRP A 188 -3.28 -9.22 2.31
N MET A 189 -3.57 -8.75 1.07
CA MET A 189 -4.79 -9.12 0.35
C MET A 189 -4.86 -10.63 0.03
N VAL A 190 -3.74 -11.33 0.01
CA VAL A 190 -3.67 -12.80 -0.18
C VAL A 190 -4.60 -13.53 0.78
N GLY A 191 -4.54 -13.22 2.08
CA GLY A 191 -5.42 -13.81 3.08
C GLY A 191 -6.88 -13.45 2.86
N SER A 192 -7.15 -12.19 2.55
CA SER A 192 -8.51 -11.68 2.31
C SER A 192 -9.17 -12.31 1.08
N ILE A 193 -8.42 -12.54 0.00
CA ILE A 193 -8.92 -13.20 -1.22
C ILE A 193 -9.27 -14.67 -0.91
N LYS A 194 -8.39 -15.39 -0.21
CA LYS A 194 -8.61 -16.78 0.19
C LYS A 194 -9.86 -16.96 1.07
N GLU A 195 -10.07 -16.02 2.00
CA GLU A 195 -11.23 -16.05 2.89
C GLU A 195 -12.53 -15.66 2.17
N ALA A 196 -12.48 -14.63 1.32
CA ALA A 196 -13.65 -14.11 0.62
C ALA A 196 -14.14 -15.02 -0.50
N ALA A 197 -13.25 -15.73 -1.17
CA ALA A 197 -13.57 -16.52 -2.36
C ALA A 197 -12.90 -17.91 -2.37
N PRO A 198 -13.13 -18.77 -1.36
CA PRO A 198 -12.45 -20.05 -1.22
C PRO A 198 -12.67 -21.00 -2.42
N ASP A 199 -13.81 -20.88 -3.11
CA ASP A 199 -14.15 -21.69 -4.29
C ASP A 199 -13.42 -21.23 -5.57
N GLN A 200 -12.62 -20.15 -5.49
CA GLN A 200 -11.81 -19.63 -6.58
C GLN A 200 -10.33 -20.07 -6.48
N SER A 201 -10.03 -21.08 -5.66
CA SER A 201 -8.68 -21.66 -5.58
C SER A 201 -8.18 -22.12 -6.95
N GLY A 202 -6.94 -21.76 -7.29
CA GLY A 202 -6.30 -22.02 -8.57
C GLY A 202 -6.71 -21.09 -9.72
N LYS A 203 -7.59 -20.10 -9.46
CA LYS A 203 -8.09 -19.15 -10.47
C LYS A 203 -7.47 -17.76 -10.35
N TRP A 204 -6.68 -17.51 -9.33
CA TRP A 204 -6.00 -16.24 -9.11
C TRP A 204 -4.51 -16.33 -9.45
N ALA A 205 -3.95 -15.22 -9.85
CA ALA A 205 -2.52 -15.03 -9.97
C ALA A 205 -2.17 -13.57 -9.62
N VAL A 206 -0.86 -13.27 -9.57
CA VAL A 206 -0.35 -11.93 -9.24
C VAL A 206 0.63 -11.50 -10.33
N MET A 207 0.56 -10.24 -10.74
CA MET A 207 1.56 -9.59 -11.58
C MET A 207 2.00 -8.27 -10.93
N GLU A 208 3.13 -7.72 -11.38
CA GLU A 208 3.53 -6.35 -11.02
C GLU A 208 2.43 -5.36 -11.44
N LEU A 209 2.37 -4.21 -10.76
CA LEU A 209 1.52 -3.12 -11.23
C LEU A 209 2.00 -2.66 -12.61
N PRO A 210 1.08 -2.38 -13.56
CA PRO A 210 1.45 -1.76 -14.82
C PRO A 210 2.14 -0.42 -14.58
N ARG A 211 2.99 -0.01 -15.51
CA ARG A 211 3.75 1.25 -15.41
C ARG A 211 3.22 2.29 -16.41
N PHE A 212 3.56 3.55 -16.18
CA PHE A 212 3.15 4.61 -17.10
C PHE A 212 3.90 4.57 -18.44
N GLN A 213 5.14 4.08 -18.45
CA GLN A 213 5.99 4.03 -19.64
C GLN A 213 6.73 2.69 -19.69
N ALA A 214 6.61 1.98 -20.81
CA ALA A 214 7.17 0.63 -20.98
C ALA A 214 8.71 0.56 -20.91
N ASP A 215 9.40 1.65 -21.23
CA ASP A 215 10.87 1.75 -21.27
C ASP A 215 11.50 2.17 -19.92
N LYS A 216 10.69 2.47 -18.91
CA LYS A 216 11.19 2.79 -17.55
C LYS A 216 11.20 1.54 -16.69
N GLU A 217 12.15 1.50 -15.76
CA GLU A 217 12.14 0.49 -14.71
C GLU A 217 10.86 0.62 -13.86
N ALA A 218 10.28 -0.52 -13.50
CA ALA A 218 9.12 -0.55 -12.63
C ALA A 218 9.54 -0.06 -11.23
N GLN A 219 8.77 0.85 -10.68
CA GLN A 219 8.82 1.15 -9.26
C GLN A 219 7.67 0.45 -8.57
N GLY A 220 7.93 -0.09 -7.38
CA GLY A 220 6.89 -0.70 -6.57
C GLY A 220 6.03 0.36 -5.88
N ALA A 221 4.88 -0.08 -5.41
CA ALA A 221 4.04 0.69 -4.49
C ALA A 221 3.84 -0.08 -3.19
N SER A 222 3.45 0.60 -2.12
CA SER A 222 3.17 0.00 -0.82
C SER A 222 1.86 0.53 -0.24
N ASN A 223 1.10 -0.34 0.40
CA ASN A 223 -0.13 0.02 1.09
C ASN A 223 -0.22 -0.71 2.44
N GLY A 224 -0.20 0.07 3.53
CA GLY A 224 -0.27 -0.47 4.88
C GLY A 224 1.06 -1.06 5.39
N GLY A 225 0.93 -1.93 6.37
CA GLY A 225 2.04 -2.43 7.19
C GLY A 225 2.21 -1.63 8.46
N SER A 226 2.72 -2.30 9.50
CA SER A 226 2.77 -1.79 10.86
C SER A 226 4.19 -1.64 11.35
N VAL A 227 4.32 -0.92 12.46
CA VAL A 227 5.58 -0.73 13.20
C VAL A 227 5.33 -0.96 14.69
N LEU A 228 6.35 -1.36 15.44
CA LEU A 228 6.31 -1.47 16.89
C LEU A 228 7.08 -0.30 17.52
N ALA A 229 6.38 0.51 18.30
CA ALA A 229 7.00 1.61 19.04
C ALA A 229 6.97 1.36 20.53
N VAL A 230 8.00 1.85 21.23
CA VAL A 230 8.09 1.84 22.70
C VAL A 230 7.85 3.25 23.20
N PRO A 231 6.73 3.53 23.89
CA PRO A 231 6.52 4.83 24.51
C PRO A 231 7.57 5.14 25.59
N SER A 232 8.13 6.34 25.59
CA SER A 232 9.13 6.75 26.60
C SER A 232 8.58 6.83 28.04
N ALA A 233 7.26 6.76 28.19
CA ALA A 233 6.60 6.63 29.50
C ALA A 233 6.54 5.18 30.01
N SER A 234 7.01 4.20 29.24
CA SER A 234 7.12 2.80 29.69
C SER A 234 7.99 2.70 30.95
N LYS A 235 7.58 1.84 31.85
CA LYS A 235 8.38 1.52 33.06
C LYS A 235 9.38 0.39 32.80
N SER A 236 9.29 -0.24 31.66
CA SER A 236 10.08 -1.40 31.25
C SER A 236 10.86 -1.13 29.95
N THR A 237 11.28 0.11 29.71
CA THR A 237 11.84 0.60 28.44
C THR A 237 12.91 -0.33 27.88
N GLU A 238 13.95 -0.66 28.67
CA GLU A 238 15.07 -1.51 28.21
C GLU A 238 14.59 -2.93 27.85
N ALA A 239 13.69 -3.50 28.65
CA ALA A 239 13.13 -4.81 28.38
C ALA A 239 12.24 -4.79 27.11
N SER A 240 11.45 -3.73 26.95
CA SER A 240 10.59 -3.53 25.77
C SER A 240 11.41 -3.37 24.49
N LYS A 241 12.47 -2.55 24.53
CA LYS A 241 13.39 -2.40 23.38
C LYS A 241 14.09 -3.72 23.04
N ALA A 242 14.57 -4.44 24.04
CA ALA A 242 15.22 -5.75 23.84
C ALA A 242 14.23 -6.78 23.26
N PHE A 243 12.99 -6.80 23.75
CA PHE A 243 11.94 -7.69 23.25
C PHE A 243 11.59 -7.39 21.79
N VAL A 244 11.32 -6.11 21.46
CA VAL A 244 10.99 -5.69 20.09
C VAL A 244 12.11 -6.07 19.14
N LYS A 245 13.37 -5.74 19.48
CA LYS A 245 14.53 -6.13 18.67
C LYS A 245 14.60 -7.65 18.47
N PHE A 246 14.47 -8.40 19.57
CA PHE A 246 14.55 -9.86 19.52
C PHE A 246 13.51 -10.47 18.58
N VAL A 247 12.25 -10.02 18.67
CA VAL A 247 11.17 -10.58 17.84
C VAL A 247 11.30 -10.14 16.39
N MET A 248 11.62 -8.87 16.14
CA MET A 248 11.65 -8.32 14.78
C MET A 248 12.88 -8.78 13.97
N GLU A 249 13.98 -9.09 14.62
CA GLU A 249 15.19 -9.62 13.97
C GLU A 249 15.29 -11.16 14.03
N ASN A 250 14.30 -11.84 14.61
CA ASN A 250 14.27 -13.30 14.66
C ASN A 250 13.56 -13.85 13.41
N VAL A 251 14.32 -14.56 12.57
CA VAL A 251 13.81 -15.15 11.30
C VAL A 251 12.64 -16.09 11.58
N ASP A 252 12.77 -17.01 12.56
CA ASP A 252 11.73 -18.00 12.84
C ASP A 252 10.42 -17.33 13.33
N ALA A 253 10.53 -16.28 14.16
CA ALA A 253 9.37 -15.54 14.64
C ALA A 253 8.65 -14.78 13.50
N ASN A 254 9.40 -14.22 12.55
CA ASN A 254 8.84 -13.57 11.37
C ASN A 254 8.16 -14.58 10.43
N VAL A 255 8.79 -15.73 10.19
CA VAL A 255 8.22 -16.81 9.38
C VAL A 255 6.94 -17.36 10.03
N GLU A 256 6.95 -17.62 11.34
CA GLU A 256 5.78 -18.06 12.09
C GLU A 256 4.64 -17.02 12.06
N GLY A 257 4.98 -15.74 12.22
CA GLY A 257 4.03 -14.64 12.10
C GLY A 257 3.37 -14.57 10.73
N PHE A 258 4.15 -14.77 9.67
CA PHE A 258 3.64 -14.85 8.32
C PHE A 258 2.72 -16.07 8.10
N GLN A 259 3.17 -17.27 8.44
CA GLN A 259 2.41 -18.51 8.21
C GLN A 259 1.09 -18.54 8.98
N ASN A 260 1.06 -18.04 10.22
CA ASN A 260 -0.13 -18.13 11.07
C ASN A 260 -1.08 -16.93 10.94
N TYR A 261 -0.56 -15.74 10.55
CA TYR A 261 -1.31 -14.49 10.61
C TYR A 261 -1.21 -13.64 9.33
N GLY A 262 -0.44 -14.08 8.33
CA GLY A 262 -0.26 -13.33 7.07
C GLY A 262 0.57 -12.05 7.21
N LEU A 263 1.34 -11.91 8.30
CA LEU A 263 2.20 -10.75 8.53
C LEU A 263 3.45 -10.83 7.65
N TYR A 264 3.42 -10.14 6.51
CA TYR A 264 4.53 -10.16 5.56
C TYR A 264 5.73 -9.39 6.11
N PRO A 265 6.89 -10.04 6.38
CA PRO A 265 7.97 -9.42 7.12
C PRO A 265 8.56 -8.18 6.43
N SER A 266 8.89 -7.15 7.24
CA SER A 266 9.76 -6.05 6.81
C SER A 266 11.23 -6.44 6.79
N TYR A 267 11.62 -7.45 7.59
CA TYR A 267 12.99 -7.91 7.79
C TYR A 267 13.43 -8.78 6.61
N LEU A 268 14.31 -8.26 5.75
CA LEU A 268 14.72 -8.91 4.50
C LEU A 268 15.33 -10.29 4.69
N LYS A 269 16.07 -10.51 5.79
CA LYS A 269 16.66 -11.83 6.08
C LYS A 269 15.60 -12.91 6.37
N ALA A 270 14.42 -12.53 6.86
CA ALA A 270 13.32 -13.48 7.01
C ALA A 270 12.77 -13.94 5.65
N LEU A 271 12.76 -13.07 4.66
CA LEU A 271 12.29 -13.35 3.30
C LEU A 271 13.23 -14.27 2.50
N GLU A 272 14.45 -14.53 3.00
CA GLU A 272 15.35 -15.53 2.44
C GLU A 272 14.90 -16.97 2.73
N SER A 273 13.99 -17.17 3.69
CA SER A 273 13.43 -18.48 4.03
C SER A 273 12.71 -19.12 2.85
N ASP A 274 12.82 -20.44 2.72
CA ASP A 274 12.20 -21.21 1.64
C ASP A 274 10.66 -21.06 1.61
N VAL A 275 10.01 -20.76 2.74
CA VAL A 275 8.57 -20.52 2.84
C VAL A 275 8.09 -19.44 1.86
N PHE A 276 8.88 -18.39 1.64
CA PHE A 276 8.53 -17.31 0.71
C PHE A 276 8.80 -17.63 -0.76
N LYS A 277 9.48 -18.77 -1.02
CA LYS A 277 9.79 -19.27 -2.37
C LYS A 277 8.87 -20.41 -2.79
N GLU A 278 7.97 -20.85 -1.91
CA GLU A 278 7.00 -21.89 -2.22
C GLU A 278 5.89 -21.34 -3.11
N GLY A 279 5.41 -22.19 -4.02
CA GLY A 279 4.24 -21.86 -4.84
C GLY A 279 2.96 -21.93 -4.00
N ASP A 280 2.07 -20.98 -4.19
CA ASP A 280 0.78 -20.94 -3.50
C ASP A 280 -0.30 -21.61 -4.38
N GLU A 281 -0.88 -22.72 -3.91
CA GLU A 281 -1.90 -23.49 -4.65
C GLU A 281 -3.13 -22.66 -5.00
N PHE A 282 -3.53 -21.72 -4.13
CA PHE A 282 -4.67 -20.85 -4.40
C PHE A 282 -4.41 -19.92 -5.59
N PHE A 283 -3.14 -19.56 -5.81
CA PHE A 283 -2.66 -18.77 -6.92
C PHE A 283 -2.05 -19.64 -8.03
N GLY A 284 -2.61 -20.82 -8.28
CA GLY A 284 -2.18 -21.67 -9.38
C GLY A 284 -0.76 -22.23 -9.26
N GLY A 285 -0.18 -22.26 -8.07
CA GLY A 285 1.19 -22.68 -7.83
C GLY A 285 2.24 -21.59 -8.09
N GLN A 286 1.83 -20.35 -8.29
CA GLN A 286 2.74 -19.22 -8.49
C GLN A 286 3.50 -18.89 -7.19
N GLN A 287 4.78 -18.54 -7.32
CA GLN A 287 5.64 -18.04 -6.24
C GLN A 287 5.36 -16.55 -5.97
N ILE A 288 4.14 -16.23 -5.51
CA ILE A 288 3.69 -14.84 -5.37
C ILE A 288 4.50 -14.03 -4.38
N PHE A 289 5.03 -14.67 -3.33
CA PHE A 289 5.79 -13.96 -2.29
C PHE A 289 7.20 -13.57 -2.75
N ASP A 290 7.78 -14.31 -3.70
CA ASP A 290 9.03 -13.92 -4.35
C ASP A 290 8.82 -12.63 -5.19
N LEU A 291 7.71 -12.56 -5.94
CA LEU A 291 7.31 -11.35 -6.66
C LEU A 291 7.17 -10.15 -5.71
N PHE A 292 6.44 -10.31 -4.60
CA PHE A 292 6.26 -9.22 -3.63
C PHE A 292 7.58 -8.81 -2.95
N THR A 293 8.51 -9.75 -2.76
CA THR A 293 9.85 -9.44 -2.24
C THR A 293 10.61 -8.54 -3.21
N GLU A 294 10.61 -8.86 -4.51
CA GLU A 294 11.29 -8.03 -5.50
C GLU A 294 10.62 -6.65 -5.65
N VAL A 295 9.30 -6.61 -5.72
CA VAL A 295 8.55 -5.33 -5.73
C VAL A 295 8.89 -4.48 -4.50
N GLY A 296 8.90 -5.06 -3.31
CA GLY A 296 9.18 -4.33 -2.07
C GLY A 296 10.53 -3.61 -2.05
N LYS A 297 11.54 -4.17 -2.75
CA LYS A 297 12.87 -3.55 -2.88
C LYS A 297 12.87 -2.29 -3.76
N THR A 298 11.88 -2.16 -4.64
CA THR A 298 11.76 -1.05 -5.60
C THR A 298 10.78 0.04 -5.15
N VAL A 299 10.08 -0.15 -4.02
CA VAL A 299 9.17 0.85 -3.47
C VAL A 299 9.95 2.09 -3.07
N PRO A 300 9.61 3.29 -3.60
CA PRO A 300 10.31 4.51 -3.27
C PRO A 300 10.11 4.87 -1.79
N GLN A 301 11.11 5.51 -1.20
CA GLN A 301 10.94 6.17 0.08
C GLN A 301 10.02 7.37 -0.10
N VAL A 302 8.97 7.44 0.72
CA VAL A 302 8.01 8.53 0.73
C VAL A 302 8.02 9.24 2.08
N ASN A 303 7.60 10.49 2.10
CA ASN A 303 7.55 11.30 3.32
C ASN A 303 6.11 11.31 3.85
N TYR A 304 5.82 10.46 4.84
CA TYR A 304 4.59 10.53 5.61
C TYR A 304 4.72 11.63 6.67
N THR A 305 4.14 12.78 6.43
CA THR A 305 4.11 13.89 7.40
C THR A 305 2.95 13.72 8.39
N SER A 306 2.91 14.55 9.42
CA SER A 306 1.76 14.62 10.35
C SER A 306 0.44 15.00 9.66
N ASN A 307 0.50 15.50 8.43
CA ASN A 307 -0.65 15.95 7.65
C ASN A 307 -1.17 14.87 6.67
N PHE A 308 -0.50 13.72 6.58
CA PHE A 308 -0.82 12.67 5.60
C PHE A 308 -2.30 12.24 5.64
N ALA A 309 -2.85 11.96 6.82
CA ALA A 309 -4.23 11.53 6.95
C ALA A 309 -5.24 12.58 6.44
N GLU A 310 -4.89 13.85 6.53
CA GLU A 310 -5.72 14.95 6.05
C GLU A 310 -5.57 15.15 4.55
N ALA A 311 -4.34 15.02 4.02
CA ALA A 311 -4.06 15.00 2.59
C ALA A 311 -4.83 13.88 1.89
N LEU A 312 -4.82 12.67 2.46
CA LEU A 312 -5.56 11.52 1.95
C LEU A 312 -7.08 11.79 1.86
N GLU A 313 -7.67 12.43 2.88
CA GLU A 313 -9.10 12.81 2.83
C GLU A 313 -9.39 13.87 1.76
N MET A 314 -8.47 14.81 1.52
CA MET A 314 -8.61 15.81 0.47
C MET A 314 -8.53 15.14 -0.91
N SER A 315 -7.52 14.33 -1.17
CA SER A 315 -7.35 13.61 -2.45
C SER A 315 -8.49 12.64 -2.73
N LYS A 316 -9.02 11.98 -1.72
CA LYS A 316 -10.24 11.16 -1.86
C LYS A 316 -11.43 11.98 -2.36
N ASN A 317 -11.63 13.20 -1.83
CA ASN A 317 -12.70 14.09 -2.27
C ASN A 317 -12.45 14.60 -3.71
N SER A 318 -11.20 14.95 -4.03
CA SER A 318 -10.81 15.33 -5.39
C SER A 318 -11.07 14.21 -6.39
N MET A 319 -10.68 12.98 -6.06
CA MET A 319 -10.96 11.80 -6.87
C MET A 319 -12.47 11.60 -7.10
N ALA A 320 -13.29 11.74 -6.05
CA ALA A 320 -14.74 11.65 -6.17
C ALA A 320 -15.32 12.73 -7.10
N ASN A 321 -14.84 13.98 -7.01
CA ASN A 321 -15.27 15.06 -7.88
C ASN A 321 -14.88 14.80 -9.35
N ILE A 322 -13.66 14.36 -9.59
CA ILE A 322 -13.15 14.05 -10.92
C ILE A 322 -13.95 12.90 -11.55
N LEU A 323 -14.18 11.83 -10.83
CA LEU A 323 -14.85 10.63 -11.37
C LEU A 323 -16.36 10.82 -11.51
N LEU A 324 -17.03 11.38 -10.48
CA LEU A 324 -18.50 11.43 -10.42
C LEU A 324 -19.09 12.69 -11.04
N ASN A 325 -18.36 13.81 -11.08
CA ASN A 325 -18.81 15.07 -11.65
C ASN A 325 -18.13 15.43 -12.97
N ASP A 326 -17.27 14.54 -13.50
CA ASP A 326 -16.54 14.72 -14.76
C ASP A 326 -15.67 16.00 -14.79
N GLU A 327 -15.05 16.32 -13.62
CA GLU A 327 -14.16 17.47 -13.50
C GLU A 327 -12.77 17.17 -14.10
N ASP A 328 -12.06 18.23 -14.52
CA ASP A 328 -10.71 18.10 -15.07
C ASP A 328 -9.69 17.77 -13.99
N PRO A 329 -8.92 16.67 -14.08
CA PRO A 329 -7.96 16.25 -13.07
C PRO A 329 -6.90 17.30 -12.73
N ALA A 330 -6.35 17.99 -13.74
CA ALA A 330 -5.29 18.96 -13.51
C ALA A 330 -5.82 20.23 -12.80
N GLU A 331 -7.03 20.67 -13.13
CA GLU A 331 -7.65 21.83 -12.47
C GLU A 331 -8.01 21.51 -11.02
N VAL A 332 -8.58 20.33 -10.75
CA VAL A 332 -8.95 19.88 -9.41
C VAL A 332 -7.73 19.70 -8.52
N LEU A 333 -6.69 19.00 -9.01
CA LEU A 333 -5.47 18.77 -8.22
C LEU A 333 -4.69 20.07 -7.98
N LYS A 334 -4.71 21.02 -8.90
CA LYS A 334 -4.15 22.35 -8.68
C LYS A 334 -4.89 23.11 -7.58
N ALA A 335 -6.22 23.05 -7.57
CA ALA A 335 -7.02 23.67 -6.51
C ALA A 335 -6.75 22.98 -5.15
N GLU A 336 -6.66 21.66 -5.12
CA GLU A 336 -6.29 20.88 -3.94
C GLU A 336 -4.91 21.28 -3.40
N GLN A 337 -3.92 21.43 -4.29
CA GLN A 337 -2.58 21.87 -3.91
C GLN A 337 -2.59 23.25 -3.23
N GLU A 338 -3.35 24.21 -3.74
CA GLU A 338 -3.46 25.53 -3.12
C GLU A 338 -4.19 25.44 -1.74
N GLU A 339 -5.19 24.60 -1.62
CA GLU A 339 -5.88 24.36 -0.34
C GLU A 339 -4.91 23.70 0.67
N MET A 340 -4.17 22.66 0.26
CA MET A 340 -3.17 22.01 1.10
C MET A 340 -2.08 22.98 1.55
N LYS A 341 -1.54 23.82 0.66
CA LYS A 341 -0.56 24.86 1.03
C LYS A 341 -1.12 25.83 2.06
N ALA A 342 -2.36 26.30 1.85
CA ALA A 342 -3.00 27.23 2.79
C ALA A 342 -3.22 26.59 4.17
N LYS A 343 -3.51 25.29 4.21
CA LYS A 343 -3.85 24.55 5.43
C LYS A 343 -2.63 24.08 6.20
N PHE A 344 -1.61 23.57 5.50
CA PHE A 344 -0.41 22.99 6.10
C PHE A 344 0.75 23.97 6.21
N GLY A 345 0.68 25.10 5.50
CA GLY A 345 1.71 26.13 5.52
C GLY A 345 2.99 25.78 4.78
N LYS A 346 2.91 24.78 3.90
CA LYS A 346 4.05 24.28 3.13
C LYS A 346 3.64 23.95 1.69
#